data_449f7cb64b334a56531600fcd8e4a2ca
#
_entry.id   449f7cb64b334a56531600fcd8e4a2ca
#
_cell.length_a   1.000
_cell.length_b   1.000
_cell.length_c   1.000
_cell.angle_alpha   90.00
_cell.angle_beta   90.00
_cell.angle_gamma   90.00
#
_symmetry.space_group_name_H-M   'P 1'
#
loop_
_entity.id
_entity.type
_entity.pdbx_description
1 polymer ?
#
loop_
_entity_poly.entity_id
_entity_poly.type
_entity_poly.pdbx_seq_one_letter_code
_entity_poly.pdbx_strand_id
1 'polypeptide(L)'
;QGTPIDGPTLCKLLNITAKETEFFNRRLTAMIREGQIIRNRKGDICVTNKLDLIKGIVQGHGDGFGFLIVDENGPDLYLSPREMQKVLNGDRVIARKTGKDRRGRLEGEIVEVLERANNELVGRFHTKQGVSFVTAENKRISQEILIPSNATLEAQSGQVVIVKIIQQPEAYSQPIGHVTEILGNHDSPEMEIEIALRKFDLPYLFSEAIEKISAKFPKKVLKKDLTK
;
A
#
# COMPACT_ATOMS: atom_id res chain seq x y z
N GLN A 1 -11.55 -30.28 -11.55
CA GLN A 1 -10.33 -30.91 -11.09
C GLN A 1 -9.60 -29.92 -10.17
N GLY A 2 -9.30 -30.31 -8.92
CA GLY A 2 -8.77 -29.38 -7.91
C GLY A 2 -7.25 -29.49 -7.67
N THR A 3 -6.53 -30.13 -8.59
CA THR A 3 -5.08 -30.29 -8.50
C THR A 3 -4.35 -29.10 -9.11
N PRO A 4 -3.22 -28.65 -8.50
CA PRO A 4 -2.35 -27.65 -9.10
C PRO A 4 -1.91 -28.05 -10.51
N ILE A 5 -1.83 -27.07 -11.42
CA ILE A 5 -1.45 -27.31 -12.82
C ILE A 5 -0.46 -26.26 -13.29
N ASP A 6 0.59 -26.66 -14.01
CA ASP A 6 1.54 -25.73 -14.60
C ASP A 6 0.96 -25.01 -15.85
N GLY A 7 1.49 -23.81 -16.14
CA GLY A 7 1.01 -22.98 -17.24
C GLY A 7 1.07 -23.67 -18.62
N PRO A 8 2.18 -24.30 -19.01
CA PRO A 8 2.29 -25.03 -20.27
C PRO A 8 1.26 -26.15 -20.43
N THR A 9 1.02 -26.93 -19.38
CA THR A 9 0.01 -28.00 -19.37
C THR A 9 -1.39 -27.42 -19.47
N LEU A 10 -1.65 -26.30 -18.77
CA LEU A 10 -2.96 -25.62 -18.86
C LEU A 10 -3.21 -25.07 -20.28
N CYS A 11 -2.21 -24.48 -20.94
CA CYS A 11 -2.31 -24.06 -22.34
C CYS A 11 -2.67 -25.22 -23.27
N LYS A 12 -2.04 -26.38 -23.09
CA LYS A 12 -2.33 -27.58 -23.89
C LYS A 12 -3.77 -28.07 -23.67
N LEU A 13 -4.22 -28.15 -22.42
CA LEU A 13 -5.58 -28.61 -22.08
C LEU A 13 -6.66 -27.68 -22.59
N LEU A 14 -6.37 -26.36 -22.67
CA LEU A 14 -7.31 -25.36 -23.19
C LEU A 14 -7.15 -25.13 -24.70
N ASN A 15 -6.25 -25.87 -25.38
CA ASN A 15 -5.94 -25.72 -26.81
C ASN A 15 -5.55 -24.28 -27.20
N ILE A 16 -4.80 -23.59 -26.35
CA ILE A 16 -4.33 -22.22 -26.59
C ILE A 16 -3.28 -22.24 -27.69
N THR A 17 -3.50 -21.52 -28.76
CA THR A 17 -2.53 -21.38 -29.86
C THR A 17 -1.40 -20.42 -29.51
N ALA A 18 -0.28 -20.48 -30.24
CA ALA A 18 0.85 -19.59 -30.04
C ALA A 18 0.46 -18.08 -30.17
N LYS A 19 -0.50 -17.77 -31.03
CA LYS A 19 -1.00 -16.40 -31.21
C LYS A 19 -1.85 -15.91 -30.03
N GLU A 20 -2.49 -16.82 -29.32
CA GLU A 20 -3.38 -16.51 -28.17
C GLU A 20 -2.64 -16.52 -26.82
N THR A 21 -1.41 -17.03 -26.79
CA THR A 21 -0.62 -17.18 -25.55
C THR A 21 -0.46 -15.85 -24.79
N GLU A 22 -0.28 -14.74 -25.51
CA GLU A 22 -0.14 -13.43 -24.88
C GLU A 22 -1.44 -12.99 -24.18
N PHE A 23 -2.59 -13.13 -24.85
CA PHE A 23 -3.89 -12.81 -24.27
C PHE A 23 -4.23 -13.72 -23.09
N PHE A 24 -3.90 -15.00 -23.21
CA PHE A 24 -4.06 -15.97 -22.13
C PHE A 24 -3.23 -15.58 -20.89
N ASN A 25 -1.96 -15.23 -21.06
CA ASN A 25 -1.10 -14.80 -19.97
C ASN A 25 -1.61 -13.50 -19.33
N ARG A 26 -2.08 -12.53 -20.10
CA ARG A 26 -2.72 -11.32 -19.59
C ARG A 26 -3.95 -11.67 -18.73
N ARG A 27 -4.78 -12.61 -19.19
CA ARG A 27 -5.95 -13.06 -18.44
C ARG A 27 -5.56 -13.77 -17.14
N LEU A 28 -4.56 -14.64 -17.17
CA LEU A 28 -4.03 -15.29 -15.95
C LEU A 28 -3.52 -14.25 -14.95
N THR A 29 -2.77 -13.25 -15.42
CA THR A 29 -2.27 -12.17 -14.56
C THR A 29 -3.42 -11.38 -13.93
N ALA A 30 -4.47 -11.07 -14.68
CA ALA A 30 -5.66 -10.42 -14.16
C ALA A 30 -6.36 -11.29 -13.10
N MET A 31 -6.53 -12.60 -13.35
CA MET A 31 -7.14 -13.53 -12.38
C MET A 31 -6.31 -13.68 -11.10
N ILE A 32 -4.97 -13.61 -11.19
CA ILE A 32 -4.09 -13.60 -10.00
C ILE A 32 -4.33 -12.31 -9.22
N ARG A 33 -4.31 -11.14 -9.88
CA ARG A 33 -4.56 -9.84 -9.26
C ARG A 33 -5.94 -9.76 -8.58
N GLU A 34 -6.95 -10.37 -9.21
CA GLU A 34 -8.30 -10.48 -8.64
C GLU A 34 -8.40 -11.56 -7.55
N GLY A 35 -7.29 -12.31 -7.30
CA GLY A 35 -7.22 -13.39 -6.32
C GLY A 35 -8.18 -14.56 -6.62
N GLN A 36 -8.53 -14.80 -7.86
CA GLN A 36 -9.30 -15.98 -8.28
C GLN A 36 -8.43 -17.23 -8.31
N ILE A 37 -7.16 -17.05 -8.66
CA ILE A 37 -6.12 -18.09 -8.69
C ILE A 37 -4.84 -17.56 -8.03
N ILE A 38 -4.02 -18.48 -7.53
CA ILE A 38 -2.68 -18.20 -7.02
C ILE A 38 -1.65 -19.13 -7.66
N ARG A 39 -0.36 -18.78 -7.58
CA ARG A 39 0.74 -19.67 -7.92
C ARG A 39 1.34 -20.26 -6.66
N ASN A 40 1.50 -21.59 -6.62
CA ASN A 40 2.20 -22.25 -5.54
C ASN A 40 3.74 -22.03 -5.66
N ARG A 41 4.51 -22.53 -4.67
CA ARG A 41 6.00 -22.42 -4.68
C ARG A 41 6.67 -23.03 -5.91
N LYS A 42 6.00 -23.94 -6.62
CA LYS A 42 6.49 -24.56 -7.86
C LYS A 42 6.08 -23.78 -9.11
N GLY A 43 5.26 -22.71 -8.94
CA GLY A 43 4.72 -21.92 -10.05
C GLY A 43 3.42 -22.47 -10.64
N ASP A 44 2.86 -23.56 -10.08
CA ASP A 44 1.59 -24.13 -10.57
C ASP A 44 0.41 -23.27 -10.15
N ILE A 45 -0.61 -23.26 -10.99
CA ILE A 45 -1.83 -22.48 -10.84
C ILE A 45 -2.82 -23.27 -9.96
N CYS A 46 -3.32 -22.61 -8.91
CA CYS A 46 -4.29 -23.15 -7.96
C CYS A 46 -5.52 -22.24 -7.88
N VAL A 47 -6.69 -22.82 -7.73
CA VAL A 47 -7.95 -22.06 -7.53
C VAL A 47 -8.13 -21.75 -6.05
N THR A 48 -8.28 -20.47 -5.69
CA THR A 48 -8.33 -20.00 -4.28
C THR A 48 -9.49 -20.58 -3.49
N ASN A 49 -10.70 -20.64 -4.08
CA ASN A 49 -11.92 -21.14 -3.41
C ASN A 49 -11.84 -22.61 -2.97
N LYS A 50 -10.88 -23.38 -3.51
CA LYS A 50 -10.68 -24.80 -3.14
C LYS A 50 -9.64 -25.01 -2.04
N LEU A 51 -9.01 -23.92 -1.58
CA LEU A 51 -7.92 -23.94 -0.60
C LEU A 51 -8.32 -23.31 0.74
N ASP A 52 -9.63 -23.06 0.99
CA ASP A 52 -10.14 -22.32 2.16
C ASP A 52 -9.42 -20.96 2.33
N LEU A 53 -9.11 -20.31 1.21
CA LEU A 53 -8.44 -19.03 1.19
C LEU A 53 -9.47 -17.89 1.13
N ILE A 54 -9.22 -16.88 1.95
CA ILE A 54 -10.08 -15.73 2.16
C ILE A 54 -9.37 -14.48 1.65
N LYS A 55 -10.08 -13.67 0.87
CA LYS A 55 -9.60 -12.38 0.38
C LYS A 55 -10.13 -11.25 1.23
N GLY A 56 -9.36 -10.19 1.34
CA GLY A 56 -9.79 -9.00 2.04
C GLY A 56 -8.74 -7.90 2.04
N ILE A 57 -9.07 -6.84 2.74
CA ILE A 57 -8.23 -5.66 2.90
C ILE A 57 -7.68 -5.64 4.33
N VAL A 58 -6.39 -5.39 4.46
CA VAL A 58 -5.70 -5.29 5.75
C VAL A 58 -6.06 -3.97 6.43
N GLN A 59 -6.60 -4.05 7.63
CA GLN A 59 -6.78 -2.93 8.53
C GLN A 59 -5.80 -3.04 9.70
N GLY A 60 -4.75 -2.21 9.68
CA GLY A 60 -3.76 -2.17 10.76
C GLY A 60 -4.27 -1.47 12.01
N HIS A 61 -3.62 -1.76 13.13
CA HIS A 61 -3.79 -1.10 14.42
C HIS A 61 -2.45 -0.56 14.92
N GLY A 62 -2.49 0.56 15.65
CA GLY A 62 -1.28 1.21 16.18
C GLY A 62 -0.42 0.33 17.09
N ASP A 63 -1.01 -0.68 17.73
CA ASP A 63 -0.31 -1.65 18.58
C ASP A 63 0.38 -2.77 17.78
N GLY A 64 0.42 -2.67 16.44
CA GLY A 64 1.15 -3.60 15.59
C GLY A 64 0.41 -4.85 15.15
N PHE A 65 -0.80 -5.11 15.63
CA PHE A 65 -1.69 -6.14 15.10
C PHE A 65 -2.64 -5.54 14.04
N GLY A 66 -3.45 -6.36 13.41
CA GLY A 66 -4.46 -5.91 12.45
C GLY A 66 -5.61 -6.89 12.28
N PHE A 67 -6.48 -6.54 11.34
CA PHE A 67 -7.58 -7.39 10.90
C PHE A 67 -7.59 -7.48 9.39
N LEU A 68 -7.97 -8.62 8.87
CA LEU A 68 -8.35 -8.77 7.48
C LEU A 68 -9.87 -8.55 7.40
N ILE A 69 -10.26 -7.45 6.80
CA ILE A 69 -11.66 -7.17 6.50
C ILE A 69 -12.01 -7.98 5.26
N VAL A 70 -12.88 -8.93 5.42
CA VAL A 70 -13.19 -9.92 4.37
C VAL A 70 -14.10 -9.31 3.30
N ASP A 71 -13.79 -9.56 2.02
CA ASP A 71 -14.57 -9.04 0.88
C ASP A 71 -15.97 -9.66 0.79
N GLU A 72 -16.13 -10.90 1.23
CA GLU A 72 -17.39 -11.65 1.22
C GLU A 72 -18.02 -11.64 2.62
N ASN A 73 -19.29 -11.99 2.72
CA ASN A 73 -19.98 -12.07 4.02
C ASN A 73 -19.33 -13.13 4.91
N GLY A 74 -18.50 -12.69 5.84
CA GLY A 74 -17.78 -13.55 6.77
C GLY A 74 -17.20 -12.74 7.93
N PRO A 75 -16.78 -13.41 9.02
CA PRO A 75 -16.13 -12.74 10.13
C PRO A 75 -14.71 -12.32 9.72
N ASP A 76 -14.30 -11.14 10.17
CA ASP A 76 -12.94 -10.64 9.98
C ASP A 76 -11.92 -11.56 10.65
N LEU A 77 -10.73 -11.66 10.06
CA LEU A 77 -9.64 -12.44 10.62
C LEU A 77 -8.66 -11.54 11.39
N TYR A 78 -8.32 -11.95 12.59
CA TYR A 78 -7.25 -11.31 13.34
C TYR A 78 -5.90 -11.63 12.71
N LEU A 79 -5.10 -10.60 12.46
CA LEU A 79 -3.73 -10.68 11.98
C LEU A 79 -2.78 -10.35 13.14
N SER A 80 -1.99 -11.34 13.54
CA SER A 80 -0.99 -11.17 14.60
C SER A 80 0.07 -10.14 14.19
N PRO A 81 0.84 -9.55 15.14
CA PRO A 81 1.95 -8.66 14.82
C PRO A 81 2.96 -9.27 13.84
N ARG A 82 3.16 -10.58 13.89
CA ARG A 82 4.04 -11.30 12.95
C ARG A 82 3.49 -11.27 11.53
N GLU A 83 2.18 -11.43 11.36
CA GLU A 83 1.55 -11.35 10.04
C GLU A 83 1.56 -9.92 9.51
N MET A 84 1.36 -8.94 10.39
CA MET A 84 1.42 -7.52 10.04
C MET A 84 2.81 -7.06 9.59
N GLN A 85 3.89 -7.78 9.94
CA GLN A 85 5.22 -7.50 9.39
C GLN A 85 5.33 -7.69 7.87
N LYS A 86 4.44 -8.45 7.26
CA LYS A 86 4.45 -8.76 5.82
C LYS A 86 3.72 -7.71 4.97
N VAL A 87 2.90 -6.87 5.60
CA VAL A 87 1.93 -6.00 4.93
C VAL A 87 1.81 -4.64 5.59
N LEU A 88 1.22 -3.69 4.87
CA LEU A 88 0.82 -2.39 5.40
C LEU A 88 -0.70 -2.27 5.44
N ASN A 89 -1.19 -1.25 6.16
CA ASN A 89 -2.62 -0.94 6.19
C ASN A 89 -3.14 -0.65 4.78
N GLY A 90 -4.27 -1.23 4.41
CA GLY A 90 -4.90 -1.05 3.10
C GLY A 90 -4.49 -2.09 2.06
N ASP A 91 -3.42 -2.86 2.27
CA ASP A 91 -3.00 -3.90 1.32
C ASP A 91 -4.11 -4.93 1.11
N ARG A 92 -4.31 -5.33 -0.14
CA ARG A 92 -5.23 -6.39 -0.51
C ARG A 92 -4.51 -7.72 -0.52
N VAL A 93 -5.01 -8.68 0.25
CA VAL A 93 -4.30 -9.94 0.48
C VAL A 93 -5.22 -11.16 0.39
N ILE A 94 -4.59 -12.31 0.24
CA ILE A 94 -5.19 -13.62 0.46
C ILE A 94 -4.62 -14.17 1.77
N ALA A 95 -5.50 -14.60 2.67
CA ALA A 95 -5.13 -15.25 3.92
C ALA A 95 -5.79 -16.62 4.05
N ARG A 96 -5.15 -17.47 4.84
CA ARG A 96 -5.69 -18.77 5.28
C ARG A 96 -6.16 -18.63 6.72
N LYS A 97 -7.33 -19.19 7.02
CA LYS A 97 -7.80 -19.32 8.38
C LYS A 97 -7.00 -20.42 9.12
N THR A 98 -6.34 -20.04 10.21
CA THR A 98 -5.45 -20.96 10.97
C THR A 98 -6.07 -21.49 12.25
N GLY A 99 -7.12 -20.86 12.76
CA GLY A 99 -7.78 -21.30 13.99
C GLY A 99 -8.38 -20.15 14.77
N LYS A 100 -8.35 -20.25 16.10
CA LYS A 100 -8.75 -19.16 17.00
C LYS A 100 -7.61 -18.84 17.95
N ASP A 101 -7.43 -17.56 18.22
CA ASP A 101 -6.50 -17.08 19.23
C ASP A 101 -6.99 -17.40 20.66
N ARG A 102 -6.17 -17.05 21.67
CA ARG A 102 -6.53 -17.25 23.09
C ARG A 102 -7.77 -16.49 23.55
N ARG A 103 -8.20 -15.49 22.77
CA ARG A 103 -9.41 -14.68 23.02
C ARG A 103 -10.62 -15.15 22.18
N GLY A 104 -10.49 -16.26 21.44
CA GLY A 104 -11.54 -16.82 20.60
C GLY A 104 -11.73 -16.13 19.24
N ARG A 105 -10.86 -15.18 18.85
CA ARG A 105 -10.91 -14.51 17.55
C ARG A 105 -10.33 -15.43 16.47
N LEU A 106 -10.93 -15.43 15.30
CA LEU A 106 -10.42 -16.19 14.15
C LEU A 106 -9.08 -15.59 13.69
N GLU A 107 -8.03 -16.38 13.63
CA GLU A 107 -6.71 -15.99 13.14
C GLU A 107 -6.55 -16.26 11.67
N GLY A 108 -5.88 -15.31 10.98
CA GLY A 108 -5.46 -15.42 9.59
C GLY A 108 -3.94 -15.44 9.45
N GLU A 109 -3.46 -16.28 8.55
CA GLU A 109 -2.08 -16.28 8.04
C GLU A 109 -2.09 -15.73 6.62
N ILE A 110 -1.29 -14.69 6.36
CA ILE A 110 -1.17 -14.09 5.02
C ILE A 110 -0.40 -15.05 4.12
N VAL A 111 -1.06 -15.46 3.03
CA VAL A 111 -0.52 -16.37 2.02
C VAL A 111 0.10 -15.59 0.86
N GLU A 112 -0.60 -14.53 0.39
CA GLU A 112 -0.18 -13.75 -0.75
C GLU A 112 -0.70 -12.31 -0.65
N VAL A 113 0.09 -11.36 -1.14
CA VAL A 113 -0.32 -9.97 -1.29
C VAL A 113 -0.71 -9.74 -2.74
N LEU A 114 -1.97 -9.40 -2.97
CA LEU A 114 -2.51 -9.17 -4.30
C LEU A 114 -2.21 -7.76 -4.81
N GLU A 115 -2.35 -6.78 -3.91
CA GLU A 115 -2.17 -5.37 -4.24
C GLU A 115 -1.60 -4.62 -3.05
N ARG A 116 -0.60 -3.78 -3.30
CA ARG A 116 -0.01 -2.88 -2.31
C ARG A 116 -0.72 -1.54 -2.36
N ALA A 117 -1.29 -1.12 -1.24
CA ALA A 117 -2.02 0.14 -1.15
C ALA A 117 -1.09 1.35 -0.98
N ASN A 118 0.09 1.14 -0.39
CA ASN A 118 0.99 2.23 -0.05
C ASN A 118 2.27 2.14 -0.91
N ASN A 119 2.37 2.99 -1.91
CA ASN A 119 3.60 3.21 -2.68
C ASN A 119 4.35 4.45 -2.19
N GLU A 120 3.61 5.39 -1.61
CA GLU A 120 4.11 6.63 -1.03
C GLU A 120 3.34 6.92 0.26
N LEU A 121 4.01 7.53 1.23
CA LEU A 121 3.39 7.93 2.49
C LEU A 121 4.02 9.20 3.06
N VAL A 122 3.24 9.90 3.86
CA VAL A 122 3.70 11.01 4.69
C VAL A 122 4.11 10.49 6.05
N GLY A 123 5.23 10.94 6.58
CA GLY A 123 5.70 10.53 7.88
C GLY A 123 6.75 11.47 8.48
N ARG A 124 7.07 11.22 9.73
CA ARG A 124 8.08 11.96 10.47
C ARG A 124 9.43 11.26 10.34
N PHE A 125 10.43 12.01 9.88
CA PHE A 125 11.80 11.54 9.74
C PHE A 125 12.53 11.52 11.09
N HIS A 126 13.25 10.45 11.33
CA HIS A 126 14.06 10.27 12.53
C HIS A 126 15.45 9.74 12.16
N THR A 127 16.45 10.16 12.94
CA THR A 127 17.78 9.56 12.90
C THR A 127 18.15 9.13 14.31
N LYS A 128 18.47 7.87 14.49
CA LYS A 128 18.89 7.32 15.78
C LYS A 128 20.10 6.41 15.60
N GLN A 129 21.18 6.71 16.28
CA GLN A 129 22.43 5.93 16.21
C GLN A 129 22.94 5.69 14.79
N GLY A 130 22.81 6.69 13.89
CA GLY A 130 23.24 6.60 12.49
C GLY A 130 22.27 5.87 11.55
N VAL A 131 21.16 5.36 12.06
CA VAL A 131 20.10 4.76 11.25
C VAL A 131 18.98 5.77 11.06
N SER A 132 18.60 6.01 9.80
CA SER A 132 17.49 6.88 9.44
C SER A 132 16.25 6.06 9.13
N PHE A 133 15.12 6.52 9.65
CA PHE A 133 13.81 5.88 9.41
C PHE A 133 12.69 6.92 9.46
N VAL A 134 11.55 6.54 8.90
CA VAL A 134 10.33 7.37 8.92
C VAL A 134 9.20 6.62 9.60
N THR A 135 8.55 7.28 10.55
CA THR A 135 7.31 6.83 11.18
C THR A 135 6.13 7.45 10.44
N ALA A 136 5.23 6.62 9.91
CA ALA A 136 4.08 7.10 9.15
C ALA A 136 3.12 7.95 10.01
N GLU A 137 2.58 9.03 9.45
CA GLU A 137 1.51 9.82 10.08
C GLU A 137 0.19 9.02 10.20
N ASN A 138 0.00 8.03 9.34
CA ASN A 138 -1.10 7.09 9.49
C ASN A 138 -0.78 6.08 10.61
N LYS A 139 -1.37 6.27 11.78
CA LYS A 139 -1.19 5.40 12.96
C LYS A 139 -1.56 3.93 12.75
N ARG A 140 -2.26 3.59 11.66
CA ARG A 140 -2.53 2.18 11.28
C ARG A 140 -1.34 1.50 10.63
N ILE A 141 -0.30 2.26 10.25
CA ILE A 141 0.99 1.75 9.79
C ILE A 141 1.95 1.84 10.97
N SER A 142 2.14 0.74 11.67
CA SER A 142 3.01 0.66 12.85
C SER A 142 4.47 0.38 12.51
N GLN A 143 4.77 0.01 11.27
CA GLN A 143 6.12 -0.27 10.82
C GLN A 143 6.87 1.01 10.49
N GLU A 144 8.15 1.06 10.89
CA GLU A 144 9.09 2.09 10.49
C GLU A 144 9.60 1.80 9.09
N ILE A 145 9.70 2.84 8.26
CA ILE A 145 10.26 2.75 6.90
C ILE A 145 11.74 3.12 6.98
N LEU A 146 12.63 2.19 6.69
CA LEU A 146 14.06 2.45 6.69
C LEU A 146 14.45 3.35 5.53
N ILE A 147 15.32 4.32 5.80
CA ILE A 147 15.82 5.25 4.78
C ILE A 147 17.34 5.11 4.69
N PRO A 148 17.88 4.62 3.56
CA PRO A 148 19.31 4.58 3.34
C PRO A 148 19.95 5.98 3.43
N SER A 149 21.19 6.05 3.87
CA SER A 149 21.89 7.34 4.10
C SER A 149 22.00 8.22 2.84
N ASN A 150 22.03 7.60 1.66
CA ASN A 150 22.06 8.30 0.37
C ASN A 150 20.65 8.68 -0.16
N ALA A 151 19.59 8.39 0.60
CA ALA A 151 18.19 8.56 0.17
C ALA A 151 17.39 9.48 1.14
N THR A 152 18.08 10.24 1.98
CA THR A 152 17.46 11.08 3.03
C THR A 152 17.06 12.46 2.54
N LEU A 153 17.50 12.90 1.37
CA LEU A 153 17.31 14.26 0.83
C LEU A 153 17.73 15.35 1.85
N GLU A 154 18.75 15.05 2.71
CA GLU A 154 19.22 15.92 3.82
C GLU A 154 18.14 16.23 4.88
N ALA A 155 17.11 15.40 4.98
CA ALA A 155 16.07 15.56 6.00
C ALA A 155 16.65 15.51 7.41
N GLN A 156 16.15 16.36 8.28
CA GLN A 156 16.53 16.42 9.68
C GLN A 156 15.51 15.73 10.58
N SER A 157 15.98 15.18 11.70
CA SER A 157 15.10 14.50 12.66
C SER A 157 14.01 15.44 13.15
N GLY A 158 12.75 14.97 13.11
CA GLY A 158 11.56 15.73 13.48
C GLY A 158 10.80 16.35 12.30
N GLN A 159 11.41 16.44 11.12
CA GLN A 159 10.74 16.97 9.94
C GLN A 159 9.70 15.99 9.39
N VAL A 160 8.64 16.54 8.82
CA VAL A 160 7.63 15.80 8.05
C VAL A 160 8.12 15.68 6.62
N VAL A 161 8.10 14.46 6.11
CA VAL A 161 8.61 14.11 4.79
C VAL A 161 7.62 13.25 4.02
N ILE A 162 7.74 13.27 2.70
CA ILE A 162 7.11 12.30 1.82
C ILE A 162 8.15 11.24 1.48
N VAL A 163 7.75 9.98 1.65
CA VAL A 163 8.60 8.82 1.39
C VAL A 163 7.95 7.93 0.36
N LYS A 164 8.69 7.63 -0.71
CA LYS A 164 8.33 6.61 -1.68
C LYS A 164 8.93 5.28 -1.25
N ILE A 165 8.10 4.25 -1.13
CA ILE A 165 8.53 2.91 -0.74
C ILE A 165 9.13 2.23 -1.98
N ILE A 166 10.40 1.83 -1.88
CA ILE A 166 11.13 1.09 -2.93
C ILE A 166 11.15 -0.42 -2.67
N GLN A 167 11.13 -0.80 -1.41
CA GLN A 167 10.99 -2.20 -1.02
C GLN A 167 9.83 -2.31 -0.03
N GLN A 168 8.83 -3.08 -0.40
CA GLN A 168 7.68 -3.36 0.45
C GLN A 168 8.07 -4.32 1.58
N PRO A 169 7.33 -4.32 2.71
CA PRO A 169 7.63 -5.21 3.82
C PRO A 169 7.44 -6.68 3.45
N GLU A 170 8.31 -7.51 4.01
CA GLU A 170 8.26 -8.97 3.92
C GLU A 170 8.38 -9.59 5.32
N ALA A 171 8.20 -10.93 5.42
CA ALA A 171 8.17 -11.64 6.71
C ALA A 171 9.38 -11.36 7.63
N TYR A 172 10.53 -10.99 7.09
CA TYR A 172 11.78 -10.77 7.82
C TYR A 172 12.52 -9.51 7.36
N SER A 173 11.87 -8.64 6.61
CA SER A 173 12.46 -7.42 6.07
C SER A 173 11.52 -6.24 6.30
N GLN A 174 12.06 -5.21 6.94
CA GLN A 174 11.34 -3.93 7.06
C GLN A 174 11.23 -3.26 5.69
N PRO A 175 10.20 -2.44 5.48
CA PRO A 175 10.07 -1.65 4.28
C PRO A 175 11.22 -0.64 4.17
N ILE A 176 11.70 -0.44 2.93
CA ILE A 176 12.74 0.55 2.63
C ILE A 176 12.16 1.59 1.70
N GLY A 177 12.44 2.86 1.96
CA GLY A 177 12.00 3.98 1.15
C GLY A 177 13.10 4.99 0.89
N HIS A 178 12.78 6.00 0.11
CA HIS A 178 13.58 7.20 -0.04
C HIS A 178 12.71 8.44 0.14
N VAL A 179 13.26 9.47 0.71
CA VAL A 179 12.60 10.76 0.86
C VAL A 179 12.50 11.41 -0.52
N THR A 180 11.29 11.79 -0.91
CA THR A 180 11.02 12.49 -2.19
C THR A 180 10.80 13.99 -1.98
N GLU A 181 10.26 14.37 -0.80
CA GLU A 181 9.96 15.76 -0.48
C GLU A 181 10.08 15.99 1.04
N ILE A 182 10.58 17.17 1.44
CA ILE A 182 10.58 17.62 2.83
C ILE A 182 9.50 18.70 2.94
N LEU A 183 8.45 18.43 3.73
CA LEU A 183 7.35 19.36 3.92
C LEU A 183 7.67 20.46 4.93
N GLY A 184 8.52 20.17 5.89
CA GLY A 184 8.96 21.13 6.92
C GLY A 184 8.90 20.57 8.33
N ASN A 185 8.90 21.47 9.32
CA ASN A 185 8.87 21.10 10.73
C ASN A 185 7.42 20.77 11.15
N HIS A 186 7.26 19.72 11.93
CA HIS A 186 5.95 19.26 12.41
C HIS A 186 5.16 20.32 13.20
N ASP A 187 5.88 21.20 13.92
CA ASP A 187 5.27 22.19 14.82
C ASP A 187 4.73 23.43 14.09
N SER A 188 4.80 23.48 12.76
CA SER A 188 4.21 24.55 11.95
C SER A 188 2.67 24.41 11.93
N PRO A 189 1.89 25.47 12.20
CA PRO A 189 0.42 25.41 12.15
C PRO A 189 -0.15 24.98 10.82
N GLU A 190 0.57 25.22 9.74
CA GLU A 190 0.17 24.86 8.37
C GLU A 190 0.41 23.38 8.05
N MET A 191 1.27 22.72 8.84
CA MET A 191 1.70 21.35 8.58
C MET A 191 0.55 20.33 8.67
N GLU A 192 -0.37 20.51 9.60
CA GLU A 192 -1.55 19.66 9.73
C GLU A 192 -2.40 19.65 8.44
N ILE A 193 -2.53 20.80 7.79
CA ILE A 193 -3.23 20.94 6.51
C ILE A 193 -2.44 20.24 5.40
N GLU A 194 -1.13 20.47 5.33
CA GLU A 194 -0.25 19.84 4.33
C GLU A 194 -0.27 18.30 4.44
N ILE A 195 -0.20 17.78 5.65
CA ILE A 195 -0.33 16.33 5.93
C ILE A 195 -1.69 15.82 5.47
N ALA A 196 -2.78 16.53 5.82
CA ALA A 196 -4.13 16.10 5.46
C ALA A 196 -4.34 16.08 3.94
N LEU A 197 -3.89 17.10 3.22
CA LEU A 197 -4.01 17.18 1.76
C LEU A 197 -3.35 15.98 1.08
N ARG A 198 -2.13 15.62 1.49
CA ARG A 198 -1.40 14.50 0.91
C ARG A 198 -1.93 13.14 1.37
N LYS A 199 -2.29 13.01 2.65
CA LYS A 199 -2.85 11.78 3.21
C LYS A 199 -4.14 11.33 2.53
N PHE A 200 -4.96 12.29 2.09
CA PHE A 200 -6.24 12.03 1.44
C PHE A 200 -6.22 12.27 -0.07
N ASP A 201 -5.01 12.43 -0.65
CA ASP A 201 -4.80 12.69 -2.08
C ASP A 201 -5.68 13.83 -2.61
N LEU A 202 -5.77 14.90 -1.81
CA LEU A 202 -6.56 16.09 -2.17
C LEU A 202 -5.71 17.00 -3.06
N PRO A 203 -6.32 17.66 -4.08
CA PRO A 203 -5.63 18.62 -4.91
C PRO A 203 -5.14 19.80 -4.05
N TYR A 204 -3.83 20.03 -4.00
CA TYR A 204 -3.20 21.12 -3.25
C TYR A 204 -2.42 22.09 -4.16
N LEU A 205 -2.23 21.73 -5.40
CA LEU A 205 -1.64 22.59 -6.43
C LEU A 205 -2.68 22.93 -7.48
N PHE A 206 -2.71 24.19 -7.90
CA PHE A 206 -3.49 24.57 -9.07
C PHE A 206 -2.81 24.06 -10.33
N SER A 207 -3.61 23.67 -11.32
CA SER A 207 -3.06 23.30 -12.63
C SER A 207 -2.36 24.50 -13.27
N GLU A 208 -1.34 24.24 -14.10
CA GLU A 208 -0.63 25.32 -14.86
C GLU A 208 -1.57 26.23 -15.63
N ALA A 209 -2.70 25.70 -16.12
CA ALA A 209 -3.70 26.48 -16.82
C ALA A 209 -4.36 27.52 -15.90
N ILE A 210 -4.69 27.13 -14.66
CA ILE A 210 -5.28 28.03 -13.68
C ILE A 210 -4.25 29.06 -13.22
N GLU A 211 -3.00 28.67 -13.00
CA GLU A 211 -1.93 29.60 -12.63
C GLU A 211 -1.68 30.66 -13.73
N LYS A 212 -1.65 30.22 -14.99
CA LYS A 212 -1.55 31.15 -16.14
C LYS A 212 -2.73 32.11 -16.25
N ILE A 213 -3.94 31.69 -15.87
CA ILE A 213 -5.13 32.57 -15.83
C ILE A 213 -5.01 33.51 -14.62
N SER A 214 -4.69 33.00 -13.44
CA SER A 214 -4.53 33.79 -12.22
C SER A 214 -3.47 34.86 -12.34
N ALA A 215 -2.34 34.58 -13.03
CA ALA A 215 -1.27 35.53 -13.26
C ALA A 215 -1.70 36.74 -14.12
N LYS A 216 -2.81 36.62 -14.86
CA LYS A 216 -3.36 37.74 -15.69
C LYS A 216 -4.22 38.71 -14.86
N PHE A 217 -4.63 38.31 -13.66
CA PHE A 217 -5.43 39.19 -12.79
C PHE A 217 -4.51 40.25 -12.12
N PRO A 218 -4.97 41.49 -12.01
CA PRO A 218 -4.22 42.53 -11.31
C PRO A 218 -4.08 42.19 -9.82
N LYS A 219 -2.88 42.39 -9.26
CA LYS A 219 -2.57 42.14 -7.84
C LYS A 219 -3.34 43.05 -6.85
N LYS A 220 -4.03 44.09 -7.36
CA LYS A 220 -4.84 45.02 -6.57
C LYS A 220 -6.18 45.19 -7.26
N VAL A 221 -7.24 45.36 -6.44
CA VAL A 221 -8.58 45.73 -6.95
C VAL A 221 -8.48 47.08 -7.64
N LEU A 222 -8.88 47.14 -8.90
CA LEU A 222 -8.88 48.37 -9.68
C LEU A 222 -10.15 49.15 -9.40
N LYS A 223 -10.09 50.50 -9.50
CA LYS A 223 -11.25 51.36 -9.26
C LYS A 223 -12.46 50.97 -10.12
N LYS A 224 -12.25 50.50 -11.35
CA LYS A 224 -13.29 49.98 -12.25
C LYS A 224 -14.03 48.75 -11.73
N ASP A 225 -13.40 47.98 -10.83
CA ASP A 225 -13.98 46.75 -10.26
C ASP A 225 -14.90 47.07 -9.06
N LEU A 226 -14.86 48.32 -8.56
CA LEU A 226 -15.66 48.82 -7.44
C LEU A 226 -16.92 49.56 -7.89
N THR A 227 -17.06 49.85 -9.18
CA THR A 227 -18.24 50.48 -9.77
C THR A 227 -19.15 49.40 -10.38
N LYS A 228 -20.24 49.08 -9.67
CA LYS A 228 -21.42 48.44 -10.25
C LYS A 228 -22.40 49.51 -10.63
#